data_b1211fd3219482ffd12053ddb271144f
#
_entry.id   b1211fd3219482ffd12053ddb271144f
#
_cell.length_a   1.000
_cell.length_b   1.000
_cell.length_c   1.000
_cell.angle_alpha   90.00
_cell.angle_beta   90.00
_cell.angle_gamma   90.00
#
_symmetry.space_group_name_H-M   'P 1'
#
loop_
_entity.id
_entity.type
_entity.pdbx_description
1 polymer ?
#
loop_
_entity_poly.entity_id
_entity_poly.type
_entity_poly.pdbx_seq_one_letter_code
_entity_poly.pdbx_strand_id
1 'polypeptide(L)'
;MNFLLITTSYFDEDGRKKSAKEIFQERISKNRWAIYSNTRNKKRLKVNDNIIFYVSDRKTGGEIVASAQVSEIIRPLRNERFDTEQDTVEFFLSFKAINFFETPIFFKDLLPKMSFCPANKSKWGVVLMGGVRQLNDRDFSILKGV
;
A
#
# COMPACT_ATOMS: atom_id res chain seq x y z
N MET A 1 8.75 -9.44 8.66
CA MET A 1 8.46 -8.04 8.94
C MET A 1 7.07 -7.68 8.44
N ASN A 2 6.53 -6.56 8.88
CA ASN A 2 5.17 -6.14 8.57
C ASN A 2 5.22 -4.79 7.86
N PHE A 3 4.42 -4.63 6.78
CA PHE A 3 4.37 -3.39 6.02
C PHE A 3 2.96 -3.01 5.66
N LEU A 4 2.72 -1.70 5.59
CA LEU A 4 1.52 -1.10 5.04
C LEU A 4 1.83 -0.67 3.61
N LEU A 5 1.10 -1.21 2.64
CA LEU A 5 1.16 -0.77 1.25
C LEU A 5 0.04 0.23 1.00
N ILE A 6 0.42 1.39 0.50
CA ILE A 6 -0.45 2.55 0.39
C ILE A 6 -0.79 2.78 -1.07
N THR A 7 -2.08 2.81 -1.39
CA THR A 7 -2.58 3.08 -2.73
C THR A 7 -3.28 4.43 -2.76
N THR A 8 -2.86 5.30 -3.67
CA THR A 8 -3.46 6.62 -3.89
C THR A 8 -3.91 6.75 -5.33
N SER A 9 -4.78 7.73 -5.60
CA SER A 9 -5.21 8.01 -6.97
C SER A 9 -4.09 8.68 -7.78
N TYR A 10 -4.13 8.50 -9.12
CA TYR A 10 -3.25 9.23 -10.04
C TYR A 10 -3.95 9.50 -11.36
N PHE A 11 -3.33 10.34 -12.20
CA PHE A 11 -3.81 10.59 -13.55
C PHE A 11 -3.09 9.67 -14.53
N ASP A 12 -3.83 9.03 -15.44
CA ASP A 12 -3.25 8.20 -16.51
C ASP A 12 -2.70 9.06 -17.65
N GLU A 13 -2.16 8.41 -18.68
CA GLU A 13 -1.56 9.08 -19.84
C GLU A 13 -2.55 9.98 -20.57
N ASP A 14 -3.85 9.63 -20.57
CA ASP A 14 -4.90 10.40 -21.22
C ASP A 14 -5.41 11.56 -20.35
N GLY A 15 -4.82 11.78 -19.19
CA GLY A 15 -5.24 12.79 -18.25
C GLY A 15 -6.46 12.41 -17.43
N ARG A 16 -6.92 11.15 -17.55
CA ARG A 16 -8.05 10.63 -16.80
C ARG A 16 -7.58 10.21 -15.40
N LYS A 17 -8.32 10.63 -14.39
CA LYS A 17 -8.02 10.27 -13.01
C LYS A 17 -8.48 8.84 -12.71
N LYS A 18 -7.55 7.99 -12.27
CA LYS A 18 -7.87 6.67 -11.71
C LYS A 18 -7.96 6.78 -10.18
N SER A 19 -9.01 6.24 -9.61
CA SER A 19 -9.18 6.19 -8.16
C SER A 19 -8.22 5.18 -7.54
N ALA A 20 -7.92 5.37 -6.25
CA ALA A 20 -7.10 4.40 -5.53
C ALA A 20 -7.73 3.01 -5.54
N LYS A 21 -9.05 2.93 -5.43
CA LYS A 21 -9.79 1.67 -5.46
C LYS A 21 -9.60 0.94 -6.80
N GLU A 22 -9.69 1.64 -7.92
CA GLU A 22 -9.47 1.07 -9.26
C GLU A 22 -8.04 0.53 -9.38
N ILE A 23 -7.06 1.30 -8.95
CA ILE A 23 -5.64 0.91 -8.99
C ILE A 23 -5.40 -0.32 -8.14
N PHE A 24 -5.94 -0.33 -6.93
CA PHE A 24 -5.82 -1.48 -6.02
C PHE A 24 -6.41 -2.75 -6.66
N GLN A 25 -7.61 -2.66 -7.22
CA GLN A 25 -8.28 -3.79 -7.86
C GLN A 25 -7.49 -4.33 -9.06
N GLU A 26 -6.95 -3.44 -9.90
CA GLU A 26 -6.10 -3.84 -11.03
C GLU A 26 -4.85 -4.58 -10.57
N ARG A 27 -4.16 -4.05 -9.57
CA ARG A 27 -2.91 -4.65 -9.07
C ARG A 27 -3.15 -6.00 -8.42
N ILE A 28 -4.23 -6.13 -7.64
CA ILE A 28 -4.57 -7.39 -6.99
C ILE A 28 -5.02 -8.43 -8.01
N SER A 29 -5.82 -8.06 -9.01
CA SER A 29 -6.30 -9.00 -10.03
C SER A 29 -5.16 -9.55 -10.88
N LYS A 30 -4.16 -8.73 -11.17
CA LYS A 30 -2.94 -9.15 -11.89
C LYS A 30 -1.93 -9.83 -10.95
N ASN A 31 -2.13 -9.70 -9.66
CA ASN A 31 -1.20 -10.11 -8.61
C ASN A 31 0.21 -9.57 -8.89
N ARG A 32 0.30 -8.29 -9.23
CA ARG A 32 1.53 -7.64 -9.62
C ARG A 32 1.51 -6.19 -9.12
N TRP A 33 2.31 -5.91 -8.10
CA TRP A 33 2.35 -4.61 -7.44
C TRP A 33 3.66 -3.91 -7.73
N ALA A 34 3.60 -2.79 -8.43
CA ALA A 34 4.79 -2.03 -8.79
C ALA A 34 5.38 -1.29 -7.59
N ILE A 35 6.68 -1.46 -7.37
CA ILE A 35 7.46 -0.68 -6.42
C ILE A 35 8.42 0.17 -7.23
N TYR A 36 8.33 1.48 -7.04
CA TYR A 36 9.09 2.45 -7.84
C TYR A 36 10.43 2.78 -7.18
N SER A 37 11.34 3.35 -7.98
CA SER A 37 12.67 3.73 -7.50
C SER A 37 12.66 4.71 -6.33
N ASN A 38 11.60 5.54 -6.23
CA ASN A 38 11.43 6.51 -5.14
C ASN A 38 10.60 6.00 -3.97
N THR A 39 10.13 4.76 -4.00
CA THR A 39 9.34 4.19 -2.91
C THR A 39 10.20 4.02 -1.66
N ARG A 40 9.69 4.50 -0.52
CA ARG A 40 10.36 4.36 0.78
C ARG A 40 10.33 2.91 1.26
N ASN A 41 11.31 2.51 2.04
CA ASN A 41 11.43 1.19 2.67
C ASN A 41 11.48 0.01 1.69
N LYS A 42 11.62 0.26 0.40
CA LYS A 42 11.60 -0.79 -0.63
C LYS A 42 12.68 -1.87 -0.42
N LYS A 43 13.85 -1.49 0.10
CA LYS A 43 14.97 -2.41 0.34
C LYS A 43 14.71 -3.38 1.49
N ARG A 44 13.75 -3.10 2.34
CA ARG A 44 13.41 -3.93 3.50
C ARG A 44 12.38 -5.02 3.18
N LEU A 45 11.69 -4.88 2.04
CA LEU A 45 10.68 -5.85 1.61
C LEU A 45 11.32 -7.17 1.21
N LYS A 46 10.79 -8.27 1.76
CA LYS A 46 11.28 -9.64 1.51
C LYS A 46 10.13 -10.60 1.33
N VAL A 47 10.40 -11.73 0.69
CA VAL A 47 9.44 -12.83 0.59
C VAL A 47 9.01 -13.26 1.99
N ASN A 48 7.73 -13.56 2.14
CA ASN A 48 7.03 -13.91 3.38
C ASN A 48 6.75 -12.76 4.35
N ASP A 49 7.10 -11.53 3.99
CA ASP A 49 6.70 -10.37 4.80
C ASP A 49 5.17 -10.20 4.79
N ASN A 50 4.64 -9.76 5.93
CA ASN A 50 3.21 -9.52 6.09
C ASN A 50 2.84 -8.14 5.55
N ILE A 51 1.72 -8.09 4.85
CA ILE A 51 1.23 -6.89 4.17
C ILE A 51 -0.18 -6.55 4.62
N ILE A 52 -0.41 -5.27 4.88
CA ILE A 52 -1.75 -4.68 5.03
C ILE A 52 -1.91 -3.66 3.91
N PHE A 53 -3.08 -3.66 3.27
CA PHE A 53 -3.37 -2.74 2.17
C PHE A 53 -4.23 -1.57 2.63
N TYR A 54 -3.76 -0.37 2.33
CA TYR A 54 -4.48 0.88 2.52
C TYR A 54 -4.90 1.44 1.16
N VAL A 55 -6.16 1.83 1.05
CA VAL A 55 -6.72 2.45 -0.16
C VAL A 55 -7.26 3.82 0.21
N SER A 56 -6.73 4.88 -0.39
CA SER A 56 -7.16 6.24 -0.09
C SER A 56 -8.58 6.50 -0.62
N ASP A 57 -9.32 7.36 0.08
CA ASP A 57 -10.67 7.76 -0.29
C ASP A 57 -10.93 9.16 0.28
N ARG A 58 -11.39 10.08 -0.57
CA ARG A 58 -11.65 11.46 -0.16
C ARG A 58 -12.77 11.57 0.88
N LYS A 59 -13.78 10.70 0.80
CA LYS A 59 -14.95 10.75 1.69
C LYS A 59 -14.63 10.21 3.08
N THR A 60 -13.90 9.10 3.13
CA THR A 60 -13.64 8.40 4.40
C THR A 60 -12.25 8.68 4.96
N GLY A 61 -11.36 9.26 4.17
CA GLY A 61 -9.95 9.45 4.52
C GLY A 61 -9.09 8.22 4.28
N GLY A 62 -9.68 7.15 3.74
CA GLY A 62 -8.99 5.91 3.43
C GLY A 62 -9.41 4.72 4.28
N GLU A 63 -9.22 3.53 3.74
CA GLU A 63 -9.67 2.29 4.33
C GLU A 63 -8.58 1.23 4.32
N ILE A 64 -8.58 0.39 5.35
CA ILE A 64 -7.81 -0.85 5.40
C ILE A 64 -8.71 -1.93 4.84
N VAL A 65 -8.29 -2.58 3.75
CA VAL A 65 -9.19 -3.43 2.95
C VAL A 65 -8.79 -4.90 2.89
N ALA A 66 -7.52 -5.22 3.12
CA ALA A 66 -7.03 -6.59 2.98
C ALA A 66 -5.69 -6.79 3.65
N SER A 67 -5.33 -8.05 3.83
CA SER A 67 -3.99 -8.49 4.25
C SER A 67 -3.45 -9.53 3.28
N ALA A 68 -2.15 -9.72 3.27
CA ALA A 68 -1.49 -10.73 2.44
C ALA A 68 -0.08 -11.00 2.95
N GLN A 69 0.64 -11.89 2.24
CA GLN A 69 2.08 -12.09 2.40
C GLN A 69 2.75 -11.95 1.04
N VAL A 70 3.97 -11.46 1.03
CA VAL A 70 4.77 -11.40 -0.19
C VAL A 70 5.14 -12.81 -0.62
N SER A 71 4.77 -13.20 -1.84
CA SER A 71 5.12 -14.51 -2.40
C SER A 71 6.38 -14.45 -3.25
N GLU A 72 6.55 -13.39 -4.04
CA GLU A 72 7.67 -13.21 -4.93
C GLU A 72 8.05 -11.74 -5.06
N ILE A 73 9.33 -11.51 -5.32
CA ILE A 73 9.86 -10.21 -5.73
C ILE A 73 10.41 -10.40 -7.14
N ILE A 74 9.81 -9.73 -8.12
CA ILE A 74 10.10 -9.89 -9.54
C ILE A 74 10.79 -8.64 -10.04
N ARG A 75 12.05 -8.74 -10.44
CA ARG A 75 12.77 -7.59 -10.99
C ARG A 75 12.52 -7.51 -12.49
N PRO A 76 12.07 -6.34 -12.99
CA PRO A 76 11.78 -6.17 -14.40
C PRO A 76 13.07 -6.11 -15.23
N LEU A 77 12.93 -6.28 -16.53
CA LEU A 77 13.99 -6.02 -17.48
C LEU A 77 14.33 -4.52 -17.45
N ARG A 78 15.56 -4.20 -17.84
CA ARG A 78 16.07 -2.84 -17.86
C ARG A 78 15.13 -1.88 -18.63
N ASN A 79 14.84 -0.72 -18.04
CA ASN A 79 14.00 0.34 -18.62
C ASN A 79 12.52 -0.01 -18.80
N GLU A 80 12.04 -1.09 -18.22
CA GLU A 80 10.60 -1.35 -18.21
C GLU A 80 9.87 -0.29 -17.39
N ARG A 81 8.80 0.27 -17.96
CA ARG A 81 7.92 1.19 -17.26
C ARG A 81 6.55 0.54 -17.08
N PHE A 82 5.84 0.93 -16.05
CA PHE A 82 4.54 0.34 -15.76
C PHE A 82 3.50 1.45 -15.58
N ASP A 83 2.96 1.72 -14.45
CA ASP A 83 1.79 2.57 -14.25
C ASP A 83 1.93 4.02 -14.71
N THR A 84 3.13 4.60 -14.65
CA THR A 84 3.36 5.99 -15.06
C THR A 84 4.60 6.09 -15.93
N GLU A 85 4.65 7.11 -16.78
CA GLU A 85 5.83 7.38 -17.61
C GLU A 85 6.95 8.05 -16.82
N GLN A 86 6.63 8.63 -15.66
CA GLN A 86 7.56 9.45 -14.89
C GLN A 86 8.45 8.62 -13.96
N ASP A 87 7.92 7.50 -13.46
CA ASP A 87 8.61 6.68 -12.48
C ASP A 87 9.06 5.36 -13.08
N THR A 88 10.29 4.98 -12.76
CA THR A 88 10.85 3.69 -13.17
C THR A 88 10.50 2.66 -12.11
N VAL A 89 9.96 1.52 -12.57
CA VAL A 89 9.68 0.39 -11.69
C VAL A 89 11.00 -0.26 -11.27
N GLU A 90 11.20 -0.38 -9.95
CA GLU A 90 12.37 -1.07 -9.39
C GLU A 90 12.15 -2.58 -9.37
N PHE A 91 10.99 -3.00 -8.90
CA PHE A 91 10.58 -4.40 -8.89
C PHE A 91 9.07 -4.51 -8.69
N PHE A 92 8.54 -5.71 -8.90
CA PHE A 92 7.14 -6.04 -8.63
C PHE A 92 7.05 -7.01 -7.47
N LEU A 93 5.97 -6.86 -6.69
CA LEU A 93 5.59 -7.81 -5.66
C LEU A 93 4.43 -8.66 -6.16
N SER A 94 4.46 -9.96 -5.89
CA SER A 94 3.30 -10.85 -5.96
C SER A 94 2.95 -11.29 -4.57
N PHE A 95 1.68 -11.65 -4.35
CA PHE A 95 1.16 -11.94 -3.02
C PHE A 95 0.55 -13.33 -2.95
N LYS A 96 0.57 -13.89 -1.74
CA LYS A 96 -0.12 -15.13 -1.36
C LYS A 96 -0.93 -14.87 -0.10
N ALA A 97 -1.82 -15.79 0.25
CA ALA A 97 -2.66 -15.70 1.44
C ALA A 97 -3.43 -14.37 1.51
N ILE A 98 -3.94 -13.92 0.36
CA ILE A 98 -4.69 -12.67 0.27
C ILE A 98 -6.04 -12.85 0.97
N ASN A 99 -6.31 -12.01 1.96
CA ASN A 99 -7.55 -12.02 2.72
C ASN A 99 -8.20 -10.65 2.64
N PHE A 100 -9.33 -10.56 1.93
CA PHE A 100 -10.12 -9.34 1.87
C PHE A 100 -10.99 -9.26 3.13
N PHE A 101 -10.99 -8.11 3.79
CA PHE A 101 -11.82 -7.91 4.98
C PHE A 101 -13.28 -7.75 4.55
N GLU A 102 -14.19 -8.44 5.23
CA GLU A 102 -15.62 -8.33 4.94
C GLU A 102 -16.13 -6.89 5.04
N THR A 103 -15.68 -6.19 6.08
CA THR A 103 -15.99 -4.79 6.30
C THR A 103 -14.69 -4.02 6.35
N PRO A 104 -14.39 -3.18 5.34
CA PRO A 104 -13.22 -2.32 5.39
C PRO A 104 -13.23 -1.43 6.63
N ILE A 105 -12.05 -1.18 7.18
CA ILE A 105 -11.89 -0.41 8.42
C ILE A 105 -11.37 0.98 8.05
N PHE A 106 -12.04 2.02 8.56
CA PHE A 106 -11.57 3.39 8.33
C PHE A 106 -10.25 3.61 9.05
N PHE A 107 -9.24 4.00 8.29
CA PHE A 107 -7.91 4.19 8.83
C PHE A 107 -7.86 5.22 9.95
N LYS A 108 -8.63 6.31 9.82
CA LYS A 108 -8.70 7.37 10.84
C LYS A 108 -9.18 6.86 12.20
N ASP A 109 -10.02 5.84 12.20
CA ASP A 109 -10.53 5.26 13.45
C ASP A 109 -9.45 4.50 14.21
N LEU A 110 -8.49 3.93 13.49
CA LEU A 110 -7.39 3.16 14.07
C LEU A 110 -6.15 3.99 14.36
N LEU A 111 -5.97 5.10 13.63
CA LEU A 111 -4.76 5.91 13.72
C LEU A 111 -4.40 6.35 15.15
N PRO A 112 -5.34 6.77 16.02
CA PRO A 112 -4.99 7.12 17.39
C PRO A 112 -4.37 6.00 18.21
N LYS A 113 -4.56 4.74 17.79
CA LYS A 113 -4.01 3.55 18.46
C LYS A 113 -2.64 3.15 17.92
N MET A 114 -2.20 3.77 16.82
CA MET A 114 -0.93 3.42 16.18
C MET A 114 0.25 4.12 16.86
N SER A 115 1.39 3.44 16.88
CA SER A 115 2.64 4.01 17.42
C SER A 115 3.12 5.25 16.66
N PHE A 116 2.75 5.36 15.38
CA PHE A 116 3.16 6.46 14.50
C PHE A 116 2.11 7.57 14.39
N CYS A 117 1.10 7.58 15.26
CA CYS A 117 0.09 8.63 15.23
C CYS A 117 0.74 9.99 15.49
N PRO A 118 0.56 10.99 14.61
CA PRO A 118 1.16 12.30 14.82
C PRO A 118 0.50 13.04 15.98
N ALA A 119 1.29 13.82 16.71
CA ALA A 119 0.78 14.67 17.79
C ALA A 119 -0.26 15.68 17.31
N ASN A 120 -0.05 16.23 16.11
CA ASN A 120 -1.02 17.09 15.45
C ASN A 120 -1.90 16.24 14.52
N LYS A 121 -3.15 16.01 14.93
CA LYS A 121 -4.11 15.17 14.19
C LYS A 121 -4.42 15.69 12.79
N SER A 122 -4.26 16.99 12.53
CA SER A 122 -4.46 17.54 11.18
C SER A 122 -3.41 17.10 10.16
N LYS A 123 -2.27 16.59 10.63
CA LYS A 123 -1.16 16.09 9.79
C LYS A 123 -1.17 14.57 9.61
N TRP A 124 -2.31 13.95 9.80
CA TRP A 124 -2.41 12.48 9.72
C TRP A 124 -1.95 11.90 8.37
N GLY A 125 -2.12 12.65 7.27
CA GLY A 125 -1.71 12.20 5.94
C GLY A 125 -0.21 12.01 5.77
N VAL A 126 0.61 12.64 6.62
CA VAL A 126 2.08 12.51 6.56
C VAL A 126 2.52 11.07 6.81
N VAL A 127 1.81 10.33 7.65
CA VAL A 127 2.15 8.94 7.98
C VAL A 127 1.96 8.00 6.80
N LEU A 128 1.21 8.42 5.78
CA LEU A 128 0.90 7.64 4.57
C LEU A 128 1.80 8.01 3.38
N MET A 129 2.81 8.83 3.57
CA MET A 129 3.72 9.21 2.49
C MET A 129 4.74 8.11 2.19
N GLY A 130 5.14 8.03 0.92
CA GLY A 130 6.23 7.16 0.48
C GLY A 130 5.82 5.77 -0.01
N GLY A 131 4.53 5.47 -0.05
CA GLY A 131 4.00 4.23 -0.66
C GLY A 131 4.10 2.97 0.18
N VAL A 132 5.11 2.85 1.03
CA VAL A 132 5.34 1.68 1.89
C VAL A 132 5.75 2.16 3.27
N ARG A 133 5.08 1.67 4.29
CA ARG A 133 5.41 1.98 5.68
C ARG A 133 5.65 0.70 6.47
N GLN A 134 6.77 0.62 7.15
CA GLN A 134 7.06 -0.50 8.04
C GLN A 134 6.20 -0.41 9.30
N LEU A 135 5.65 -1.55 9.73
CA LEU A 135 4.80 -1.67 10.91
C LEU A 135 5.49 -2.56 11.95
N ASN A 136 5.38 -2.19 13.23
CA ASN A 136 5.73 -3.11 14.31
C ASN A 136 4.62 -4.15 14.49
N ASP A 137 4.89 -5.19 15.29
CA ASP A 137 3.93 -6.28 15.46
C ASP A 137 2.61 -5.82 16.08
N ARG A 138 2.66 -4.85 17.00
CA ARG A 138 1.47 -4.30 17.63
C ARG A 138 0.60 -3.56 16.64
N ASP A 139 1.19 -2.66 15.84
CA ASP A 139 0.46 -1.90 14.82
C ASP A 139 -0.14 -2.82 13.76
N PHE A 140 0.61 -3.83 13.33
CA PHE A 140 0.13 -4.83 12.39
C PHE A 140 -1.11 -5.56 12.93
N SER A 141 -1.07 -6.01 14.17
CA SER A 141 -2.19 -6.71 14.80
C SER A 141 -3.44 -5.83 14.88
N ILE A 142 -3.28 -4.57 15.23
CA ILE A 142 -4.40 -3.62 15.29
C ILE A 142 -5.03 -3.43 13.91
N LEU A 143 -4.21 -3.23 12.88
CA LEU A 143 -4.69 -3.02 11.51
C LEU A 143 -5.32 -4.29 10.93
N LYS A 144 -4.85 -5.45 11.31
CA LYS A 144 -5.42 -6.73 10.88
C LYS A 144 -6.75 -7.04 11.54
N GLY A 145 -7.13 -6.32 12.58
CA GLY A 145 -8.41 -6.53 13.25
C GLY A 145 -8.42 -7.68 14.26
N VAL A 146 -7.25 -8.01 14.74
CA VAL A 146 -7.10 -9.09 15.74
C VAL A 146 -7.12 -8.51 17.13
#